data_f770ac5c593cf26b61b01a2417a879b7
#
_entry.id   f770ac5c593cf26b61b01a2417a879b7
#
_cell.length_a   1.000
_cell.length_b   1.000
_cell.length_c   1.000
_cell.angle_alpha   90.00
_cell.angle_beta   90.00
_cell.angle_gamma   90.00
#
_symmetry.space_group_name_H-M   'P 1'
#
loop_
_entity.id
_entity.type
_entity.pdbx_description
1 polymer ?
#
loop_
_entity_poly.entity_id
_entity_poly.type
_entity_poly.pdbx_seq_one_letter_code
_entity_poly.pdbx_strand_id
1 'polypeptide(L)'
;MPVSLTEAEFSQHVGSKFLLKLEPQALELKLTEVKGYLPGPNDQAGMERFSVFFTGPREIHLPQRVYSLSHESMGEFEIFLVPIARDEQVSRYEAVFNYFKK
;
A
#
# COMPACT_ATOMS: atom_id res chain seq x y z
N MET A 1 -19.13 -1.66 -5.06
CA MET A 1 -18.37 -0.57 -5.71
C MET A 1 -16.94 -0.57 -5.22
N PRO A 2 -15.98 -0.59 -6.11
CA PRO A 2 -14.61 -0.43 -5.66
C PRO A 2 -14.37 0.97 -5.14
N VAL A 3 -13.61 1.07 -4.07
CA VAL A 3 -13.22 2.38 -3.57
C VAL A 3 -12.05 2.91 -4.38
N SER A 4 -11.89 4.22 -4.37
CA SER A 4 -10.74 4.84 -5.03
C SER A 4 -9.48 4.60 -4.21
N LEU A 5 -8.38 4.29 -4.87
CA LEU A 5 -7.11 4.11 -4.19
C LEU A 5 -6.40 5.46 -4.16
N THR A 6 -6.81 6.27 -3.19
CA THR A 6 -6.29 7.63 -3.05
C THR A 6 -5.55 7.79 -1.74
N GLU A 7 -4.74 8.85 -1.66
CA GLU A 7 -4.05 9.17 -0.42
C GLU A 7 -5.04 9.35 0.73
N ALA A 8 -6.13 10.07 0.48
CA ALA A 8 -7.13 10.33 1.51
C ALA A 8 -7.78 9.04 1.99
N GLU A 9 -8.06 8.11 1.07
CA GLU A 9 -8.69 6.85 1.43
C GLU A 9 -7.78 6.01 2.30
N PHE A 10 -6.51 5.84 1.89
CA PHE A 10 -5.56 5.09 2.68
C PHE A 10 -5.30 5.75 4.04
N SER A 11 -5.26 7.07 4.08
CA SER A 11 -4.99 7.78 5.33
C SER A 11 -6.04 7.53 6.39
N GLN A 12 -7.27 7.23 5.98
CA GLN A 12 -8.34 6.92 6.92
C GLN A 12 -8.17 5.55 7.56
N HIS A 13 -7.30 4.71 7.01
CA HIS A 13 -7.17 3.33 7.45
C HIS A 13 -5.78 3.00 8.00
N VAL A 14 -5.00 4.01 8.33
CA VAL A 14 -3.70 3.78 8.98
C VAL A 14 -3.92 3.08 10.31
N GLY A 15 -3.17 2.01 10.53
CA GLY A 15 -3.31 1.18 11.73
C GLY A 15 -4.20 -0.02 11.54
N SER A 16 -4.92 -0.11 10.42
CA SER A 16 -5.80 -1.24 10.17
C SER A 16 -5.09 -2.35 9.42
N LYS A 17 -5.72 -3.51 9.38
CA LYS A 17 -5.18 -4.71 8.79
C LYS A 17 -5.68 -4.91 7.39
N PHE A 18 -4.79 -5.33 6.51
CA PHE A 18 -5.12 -5.69 5.15
C PHE A 18 -4.71 -7.14 4.94
N LEU A 19 -5.50 -7.89 4.18
CA LEU A 19 -5.18 -9.27 3.87
C LEU A 19 -4.63 -9.36 2.47
N LEU A 20 -3.43 -9.93 2.36
CA LEU A 20 -2.77 -10.15 1.10
C LEU A 20 -2.98 -11.61 0.72
N LYS A 21 -3.49 -11.84 -0.48
CA LYS A 21 -3.78 -13.20 -0.92
C LYS A 21 -2.51 -13.91 -1.38
N LEU A 22 -2.22 -15.00 -0.70
CA LEU A 22 -1.18 -15.95 -1.09
C LEU A 22 -1.83 -17.32 -1.08
N GLU A 23 -1.70 -18.06 -2.15
CA GLU A 23 -2.25 -19.40 -2.20
C GLU A 23 -1.34 -20.34 -1.43
N PRO A 24 -1.89 -21.18 -0.53
CA PRO A 24 -3.31 -21.31 -0.17
C PRO A 24 -3.73 -20.43 1.02
N GLN A 25 -2.89 -19.54 1.48
CA GLN A 25 -3.15 -18.74 2.69
C GLN A 25 -3.25 -17.26 2.36
N ALA A 26 -3.74 -16.50 3.34
CA ALA A 26 -3.68 -15.05 3.29
C ALA A 26 -2.66 -14.58 4.32
N LEU A 27 -1.98 -13.49 3.99
CA LEU A 27 -1.00 -12.87 4.88
C LEU A 27 -1.54 -11.55 5.36
N GLU A 28 -1.47 -11.33 6.67
CA GLU A 28 -1.95 -10.09 7.27
C GLU A 28 -0.87 -9.02 7.22
N LEU A 29 -1.20 -7.88 6.64
CA LEU A 29 -0.33 -6.72 6.61
C LEU A 29 -1.00 -5.58 7.38
N LYS A 30 -0.21 -4.73 7.98
CA LYS A 30 -0.71 -3.56 8.69
C LYS A 30 -0.27 -2.31 7.95
N LEU A 31 -1.21 -1.42 7.68
CA LEU A 31 -0.91 -0.13 7.08
C LEU A 31 -0.36 0.79 8.16
N THR A 32 0.88 1.23 8.01
CA THR A 32 1.54 1.99 9.06
C THR A 32 1.68 3.46 8.74
N GLU A 33 1.76 3.80 7.46
CA GLU A 33 2.00 5.18 7.09
C GLU A 33 1.52 5.45 5.67
N VAL A 34 1.04 6.66 5.43
CA VAL A 34 0.72 7.15 4.09
C VAL A 34 1.47 8.47 3.95
N LYS A 35 2.25 8.59 2.89
CA LYS A 35 3.08 9.77 2.66
C LYS A 35 2.78 10.37 1.30
N GLY A 36 2.25 11.59 1.29
CA GLY A 36 2.04 12.32 0.06
C GLY A 36 3.29 13.08 -0.34
N TYR A 37 3.44 13.29 -1.64
CA TYR A 37 4.57 14.04 -2.17
C TYR A 37 4.06 15.31 -2.81
N LEU A 38 4.75 16.41 -2.55
CA LEU A 38 4.42 17.68 -3.20
C LEU A 38 4.83 17.59 -4.66
N PRO A 39 4.03 18.14 -5.58
CA PRO A 39 4.41 18.14 -6.99
C PRO A 39 5.66 19.00 -7.18
N GLY A 40 6.57 18.47 -8.00
CA GLY A 40 7.76 19.20 -8.38
C GLY A 40 7.45 20.18 -9.51
N PRO A 41 8.45 21.01 -9.87
CA PRO A 41 8.22 22.02 -10.93
C PRO A 41 7.92 21.40 -12.29
N ASN A 42 8.28 20.14 -12.50
CA ASN A 42 8.03 19.46 -13.78
C ASN A 42 6.80 18.58 -13.77
N ASP A 43 6.09 18.50 -12.63
CA ASP A 43 4.90 17.69 -12.53
C ASP A 43 3.71 18.45 -13.13
N GLN A 44 2.85 17.71 -13.79
CA GLN A 44 1.67 18.31 -14.39
C GLN A 44 0.62 18.60 -13.33
N ALA A 45 -0.17 19.62 -13.58
CA ALA A 45 -1.26 19.97 -12.69
C ALA A 45 -2.25 18.81 -12.60
N GLY A 46 -2.74 18.54 -11.40
CA GLY A 46 -3.70 17.47 -11.18
C GLY A 46 -3.09 16.11 -10.93
N MET A 47 -1.77 15.99 -10.99
CA MET A 47 -1.11 14.72 -10.68
C MET A 47 -1.03 14.53 -9.19
N GLU A 48 -1.41 13.36 -8.72
CA GLU A 48 -1.27 12.98 -7.32
C GLU A 48 -0.26 11.85 -7.19
N ARG A 49 0.64 12.03 -6.25
CA ARG A 49 1.71 11.06 -6.00
C ARG A 49 1.80 10.80 -4.51
N PHE A 50 1.75 9.53 -4.12
CA PHE A 50 1.86 9.18 -2.70
C PHE A 50 2.37 7.75 -2.56
N SER A 51 2.89 7.45 -1.37
CA SER A 51 3.31 6.10 -1.01
C SER A 51 2.52 5.63 0.19
N VAL A 52 2.24 4.33 0.23
CA VAL A 52 1.67 3.68 1.40
C VAL A 52 2.64 2.63 1.89
N PHE A 53 2.74 2.49 3.19
CA PHE A 53 3.71 1.60 3.82
C PHE A 53 3.00 0.55 4.66
N PHE A 54 3.41 -0.69 4.48
CA PHE A 54 2.84 -1.83 5.19
C PHE A 54 3.93 -2.55 5.96
N THR A 55 3.55 -3.19 7.06
CA THR A 55 4.43 -4.13 7.76
C THR A 55 3.77 -5.49 7.78
N GLY A 56 4.60 -6.52 7.71
CA GLY A 56 4.15 -7.90 7.78
C GLY A 56 5.11 -8.73 8.62
N PRO A 57 4.82 -10.03 8.77
CA PRO A 57 5.67 -10.91 9.58
C PRO A 57 7.10 -10.95 9.06
N ARG A 58 8.06 -10.87 9.97
CA ARG A 58 9.47 -10.89 9.62
C ARG A 58 9.87 -12.21 8.96
N GLU A 59 9.22 -13.28 9.34
CA GLU A 59 9.54 -14.62 8.84
C GLU A 59 9.19 -14.81 7.37
N ILE A 60 8.34 -13.95 6.83
CA ILE A 60 7.91 -14.03 5.44
C ILE A 60 8.46 -12.85 4.69
N HIS A 61 9.15 -13.13 3.58
CA HIS A 61 9.69 -12.09 2.72
C HIS A 61 8.98 -12.15 1.38
N LEU A 62 8.22 -11.11 1.08
CA LEU A 62 7.49 -11.04 -0.18
C LEU A 62 8.36 -10.38 -1.23
N PRO A 63 8.58 -11.03 -2.37
CA PRO A 63 9.30 -10.38 -3.46
C PRO A 63 8.48 -9.26 -4.06
N GLN A 64 9.16 -8.36 -4.75
CA GLN A 64 8.53 -7.26 -5.46
C GLN A 64 7.62 -7.80 -6.56
N ARG A 65 6.33 -7.49 -6.46
CA ARG A 65 5.35 -7.88 -7.48
C ARG A 65 3.98 -7.29 -7.16
N VAL A 66 3.03 -7.51 -8.06
CA VAL A 66 1.63 -7.12 -7.83
C VAL A 66 0.96 -8.16 -6.96
N TYR A 67 0.27 -7.71 -5.91
CA TYR A 67 -0.46 -8.57 -5.00
C TYR A 67 -1.90 -8.12 -4.89
N SER A 68 -2.79 -9.07 -4.64
CA SER A 68 -4.19 -8.78 -4.35
C SER A 68 -4.35 -8.60 -2.85
N LEU A 69 -4.90 -7.47 -2.46
CA LEU A 69 -5.16 -7.16 -1.07
C LEU A 69 -6.66 -6.99 -0.86
N SER A 70 -7.12 -7.23 0.35
CA SER A 70 -8.50 -6.94 0.71
C SER A 70 -8.53 -6.23 2.05
N HIS A 71 -9.53 -5.39 2.21
CA HIS A 71 -9.74 -4.62 3.42
C HIS A 71 -11.23 -4.53 3.69
N GLU A 72 -11.58 -4.56 4.95
CA GLU A 72 -12.97 -4.55 5.39
C GLU A 72 -13.78 -3.40 4.79
N SER A 73 -13.17 -2.22 4.74
CA SER A 73 -13.86 -1.02 4.22
C SER A 73 -13.48 -0.67 2.80
N MET A 74 -12.26 -1.00 2.36
CA MET A 74 -11.78 -0.63 1.03
C MET A 74 -12.06 -1.67 -0.03
N GLY A 75 -12.47 -2.88 0.37
CA GLY A 75 -12.75 -3.95 -0.58
C GLY A 75 -11.47 -4.59 -1.09
N GLU A 76 -11.55 -5.18 -2.28
CA GLU A 76 -10.41 -5.87 -2.88
C GLU A 76 -9.77 -5.02 -3.96
N PHE A 77 -8.44 -5.06 -4.01
CA PHE A 77 -7.70 -4.30 -5.01
C PHE A 77 -6.33 -4.93 -5.20
N GLU A 78 -5.66 -4.57 -6.28
CA GLU A 78 -4.31 -5.03 -6.58
C GLU A 78 -3.35 -3.86 -6.51
N ILE A 79 -2.19 -4.10 -5.88
CA ILE A 79 -1.14 -3.08 -5.80
C ILE A 79 0.22 -3.71 -5.99
N PHE A 80 1.16 -2.91 -6.47
CA PHE A 80 2.54 -3.33 -6.61
C PHE A 80 3.28 -3.01 -5.32
N LEU A 81 3.75 -4.06 -4.63
CA LEU A 81 4.47 -3.91 -3.37
C LEU A 81 5.95 -4.16 -3.58
N VAL A 82 6.77 -3.32 -2.96
CA VAL A 82 8.22 -3.42 -3.01
C VAL A 82 8.73 -3.60 -1.59
N PRO A 83 9.52 -4.66 -1.30
CA PRO A 83 10.13 -4.79 0.01
C PRO A 83 11.21 -3.73 0.17
N ILE A 84 11.16 -2.98 1.27
CA ILE A 84 12.10 -1.87 1.48
C ILE A 84 13.01 -2.09 2.67
N ALA A 85 12.58 -2.90 3.64
CA ALA A 85 13.39 -3.13 4.83
C ALA A 85 12.86 -4.36 5.58
N ARG A 86 13.71 -4.93 6.39
CA ARG A 86 13.33 -5.99 7.32
C ARG A 86 14.17 -5.82 8.58
N ASP A 87 13.49 -5.70 9.71
CA ASP A 87 14.18 -5.59 10.99
C ASP A 87 13.89 -6.83 11.83
N GLU A 88 14.19 -6.75 13.12
CA GLU A 88 14.03 -7.90 14.01
C GLU A 88 12.57 -8.25 14.28
N GLN A 89 11.66 -7.35 13.97
CA GLN A 89 10.25 -7.52 14.32
C GLN A 89 9.35 -7.67 13.11
N VAL A 90 9.62 -6.93 12.03
CA VAL A 90 8.72 -6.90 10.88
C VAL A 90 9.48 -6.79 9.58
N SER A 91 8.79 -7.17 8.49
CA SER A 91 9.19 -6.81 7.14
C SER A 91 8.38 -5.60 6.72
N ARG A 92 9.00 -4.68 5.99
CA ARG A 92 8.35 -3.44 5.55
C ARG A 92 8.24 -3.39 4.05
N TYR A 93 7.12 -2.88 3.58
CA TYR A 93 6.82 -2.81 2.15
C TYR A 93 6.29 -1.43 1.81
N GLU A 94 6.53 -1.03 0.57
CA GLU A 94 6.02 0.25 0.06
C GLU A 94 5.28 0.02 -1.24
N ALA A 95 4.14 0.73 -1.40
CA ALA A 95 3.44 0.81 -2.68
C ALA A 95 3.39 2.28 -3.07
N VAL A 96 3.86 2.58 -4.28
CA VAL A 96 3.91 3.95 -4.78
C VAL A 96 2.78 4.13 -5.79
N PHE A 97 2.01 5.18 -5.59
CA PHE A 97 0.91 5.54 -6.48
C PHE A 97 1.20 6.86 -7.16
N ASN A 98 0.79 6.93 -8.41
CA ASN A 98 1.10 8.06 -9.27
C ASN A 98 0.00 8.15 -10.32
N TYR A 99 -0.91 9.11 -10.18
CA TYR A 99 -2.03 9.20 -11.09
C TYR A 99 -2.52 10.64 -11.19
N PHE A 100 -3.35 10.89 -12.21
CA PHE A 100 -3.94 12.20 -12.42
C PHE A 100 -5.31 12.26 -11.76
N LYS A 101 -5.55 13.32 -11.02
CA LYS A 101 -6.86 13.61 -10.47
C LYS A 101 -7.75 14.15 -11.59
N LYS A 102 -9.01 13.79 -11.51
CA LYS A 102 -10.01 14.32 -12.42
C LYS A 102 -10.77 15.44 -11.78
#